data_24d7a8c46f6431b34a2d040c5814c6f9
#
_entry.id   24d7a8c46f6431b34a2d040c5814c6f9
#
_cell.length_a   1.000
_cell.length_b   1.000
_cell.length_c   1.000
_cell.angle_alpha   90.00
_cell.angle_beta   90.00
_cell.angle_gamma   90.00
#
_symmetry.space_group_name_H-M   'P 1'
#
loop_
_entity.id
_entity.type
_entity.pdbx_description
1 polymer ?
#
loop_
_entity_poly.entity_id
_entity_poly.type
_entity_poly.pdbx_seq_one_letter_code
_entity_poly.pdbx_strand_id
1 'polypeptide(L)'
;GEHFAGKNVLIGETGWPSAGRQREESMPSRVNQARYVREFVHRAHAEGWDYNLIEAIDQPWKRKLEGTVGGYWGMLEAANLAPKFPLAGPVAERDNLYGPIGGAIVGGMLALLLAATGRRTHCLRLGALTAAGALGGLVAVLHWEHAHLAYRNALEWILLGGVGALAALLPLALARWDGEPIPVAATAGRPLGQAE
;
A
#
# COMPACT_ATOMS: atom_id res chain seq x y z
N GLY A 1 38.50 8.61 8.55
CA GLY A 1 39.72 9.17 8.71
C GLY A 1 41.04 8.40 8.75
N GLU A 2 41.15 7.22 9.41
CA GLU A 2 42.46 6.56 9.66
C GLU A 2 43.25 6.19 8.38
N HIS A 3 42.54 5.74 7.32
CA HIS A 3 43.18 5.31 6.07
C HIS A 3 43.52 6.45 5.10
N PHE A 4 43.00 7.65 5.33
CA PHE A 4 43.18 8.81 4.45
C PHE A 4 43.65 10.05 5.22
N ALA A 5 44.60 9.86 6.15
CA ALA A 5 45.18 10.96 6.94
C ALA A 5 45.70 12.10 6.05
N GLY A 6 45.26 13.30 6.29
CA GLY A 6 45.66 14.50 5.54
C GLY A 6 45.02 14.66 4.16
N LYS A 7 43.99 13.84 3.81
CA LYS A 7 43.18 14.01 2.60
C LYS A 7 41.79 14.57 2.97
N ASN A 8 41.30 15.50 2.16
CA ASN A 8 39.91 15.89 2.24
C ASN A 8 39.03 14.74 1.72
N VAL A 9 38.05 14.35 2.50
CA VAL A 9 37.09 13.27 2.13
C VAL A 9 35.77 13.92 1.74
N LEU A 10 35.38 13.73 0.50
CA LEU A 10 34.04 14.11 0.00
C LEU A 10 33.14 12.90 -0.01
N ILE A 11 31.98 12.98 0.64
CA ILE A 11 30.90 12.00 0.49
C ILE A 11 30.19 12.33 -0.82
N GLY A 12 30.48 11.54 -1.87
CA GLY A 12 30.05 11.81 -3.24
C GLY A 12 28.53 11.84 -3.39
N GLU A 13 27.83 10.91 -2.73
CA GLU A 13 26.36 10.82 -2.75
C GLU A 13 25.84 10.31 -1.43
N THR A 14 24.77 10.92 -0.93
CA THR A 14 24.04 10.46 0.25
C THR A 14 22.60 10.98 0.21
N GLY A 15 21.63 10.18 0.71
CA GLY A 15 20.23 10.54 0.70
C GLY A 15 19.35 9.43 1.26
N TRP A 16 18.04 9.68 1.28
CA TRP A 16 17.02 8.71 1.67
C TRP A 16 15.79 8.90 0.78
N PRO A 17 15.20 7.84 0.22
CA PRO A 17 14.02 7.96 -0.63
C PRO A 17 12.76 8.21 0.21
N SER A 18 11.87 9.06 -0.30
CA SER A 18 10.60 9.39 0.37
C SER A 18 9.48 8.38 0.11
N ALA A 19 9.63 7.52 -0.88
CA ALA A 19 8.64 6.52 -1.26
C ALA A 19 9.27 5.36 -2.04
N GLY A 20 8.51 4.32 -2.29
CA GLY A 20 8.93 3.13 -3.01
C GLY A 20 8.90 1.87 -2.15
N ARG A 21 9.44 0.77 -2.69
CA ARG A 21 9.44 -0.51 -1.98
C ARG A 21 10.48 -0.52 -0.87
N GLN A 22 10.07 -0.92 0.32
CA GLN A 22 10.98 -1.17 1.44
C GLN A 22 11.98 -2.27 1.08
N ARG A 23 13.21 -2.09 1.51
CA ARG A 23 14.27 -3.09 1.44
C ARG A 23 14.82 -3.34 2.84
N GLU A 24 14.67 -4.57 3.32
CA GLU A 24 15.05 -4.93 4.69
C GLU A 24 14.41 -3.98 5.71
N GLU A 25 15.18 -3.38 6.59
CA GLU A 25 14.71 -2.40 7.58
C GLU A 25 14.65 -0.95 7.04
N SER A 26 15.12 -0.74 5.80
CA SER A 26 15.16 0.59 5.19
C SER A 26 13.81 0.95 4.61
N MET A 27 13.00 1.64 5.38
CA MET A 27 11.64 2.06 5.00
C MET A 27 11.67 3.43 4.33
N PRO A 28 11.37 3.52 3.01
CA PRO A 28 11.18 4.79 2.32
C PRO A 28 9.95 5.51 2.88
N SER A 29 10.12 6.72 3.34
CA SER A 29 9.04 7.59 3.80
C SER A 29 9.49 9.04 3.90
N ARG A 30 8.54 9.99 3.88
CA ARG A 30 8.84 11.41 4.05
C ARG A 30 9.48 11.70 5.41
N VAL A 31 8.96 11.08 6.45
CA VAL A 31 9.49 11.24 7.81
C VAL A 31 10.91 10.74 7.90
N ASN A 32 11.18 9.54 7.34
CA ASN A 32 12.52 8.98 7.35
C ASN A 32 13.49 9.75 6.45
N GLN A 33 13.05 10.26 5.30
CA GLN A 33 13.84 11.15 4.47
C GLN A 33 14.22 12.43 5.24
N ALA A 34 13.25 13.09 5.86
CA ALA A 34 13.48 14.29 6.65
C ALA A 34 14.42 14.04 7.81
N ARG A 35 14.23 12.93 8.54
CA ARG A 35 15.11 12.52 9.64
C ARG A 35 16.54 12.33 9.14
N TYR A 36 16.69 11.50 8.11
CA TYR A 36 18.01 11.21 7.53
C TYR A 36 18.74 12.49 7.11
N VAL A 37 18.08 13.35 6.32
CA VAL A 37 18.71 14.60 5.83
C VAL A 37 19.13 15.48 6.98
N ARG A 38 18.27 15.68 7.97
CA ARG A 38 18.56 16.55 9.12
C ARG A 38 19.71 16.02 9.98
N GLU A 39 19.66 14.74 10.33
CA GLU A 39 20.70 14.10 11.16
C GLU A 39 22.03 14.06 10.43
N PHE A 40 22.01 13.73 9.12
CA PHE A 40 23.21 13.70 8.30
C PHE A 40 23.85 15.09 8.16
N VAL A 41 23.08 16.12 7.81
CA VAL A 41 23.57 17.48 7.65
C VAL A 41 24.14 18.01 8.97
N HIS A 42 23.44 17.77 10.06
CA HIS A 42 23.93 18.16 11.40
C HIS A 42 25.26 17.50 11.72
N ARG A 43 25.38 16.20 11.48
CA ARG A 43 26.62 15.45 11.72
C ARG A 43 27.75 15.88 10.79
N ALA A 44 27.46 16.01 9.50
CA ALA A 44 28.44 16.43 8.51
C ALA A 44 29.03 17.81 8.85
N HIS A 45 28.17 18.74 9.30
CA HIS A 45 28.63 20.06 9.76
C HIS A 45 29.50 19.97 11.01
N ALA A 46 29.12 19.13 11.98
CA ALA A 46 29.91 18.96 13.20
C ALA A 46 31.30 18.33 12.95
N GLU A 47 31.39 17.42 11.98
CA GLU A 47 32.60 16.68 11.63
C GLU A 47 33.41 17.35 10.50
N GLY A 48 32.90 18.43 9.90
CA GLY A 48 33.55 19.12 8.79
C GLY A 48 33.62 18.31 7.50
N TRP A 49 32.60 17.48 7.21
CA TRP A 49 32.56 16.67 6.00
C TRP A 49 32.05 17.49 4.81
N ASP A 50 32.68 17.30 3.66
CA ASP A 50 32.12 17.72 2.38
C ASP A 50 31.19 16.63 1.84
N TYR A 51 30.03 17.00 1.26
CA TYR A 51 29.05 16.05 0.80
C TYR A 51 28.15 16.59 -0.31
N ASN A 52 27.58 15.66 -1.09
CA ASN A 52 26.45 15.90 -1.98
C ASN A 52 25.22 15.16 -1.49
N LEU A 53 24.12 15.89 -1.23
CA LEU A 53 22.82 15.29 -0.98
C LEU A 53 22.16 14.95 -2.30
N ILE A 54 21.80 13.70 -2.47
CA ILE A 54 20.96 13.26 -3.57
C ILE A 54 19.52 13.14 -3.09
N GLU A 55 18.59 13.74 -3.78
CA GLU A 55 18.80 14.66 -4.90
C GLU A 55 17.86 15.86 -4.72
N ALA A 56 18.08 16.94 -5.48
CA ALA A 56 17.26 18.14 -5.31
C ALA A 56 15.80 17.88 -5.68
N ILE A 57 15.53 17.22 -6.81
CA ILE A 57 14.18 17.03 -7.37
C ILE A 57 13.97 15.54 -7.69
N ASP A 58 12.79 15.02 -7.43
CA ASP A 58 12.42 13.67 -7.82
C ASP A 58 12.60 13.44 -9.32
N GLN A 59 13.10 12.24 -9.66
CA GLN A 59 13.33 11.85 -11.05
C GLN A 59 12.57 10.55 -11.38
N PRO A 60 11.26 10.61 -11.70
CA PRO A 60 10.41 9.42 -11.89
C PRO A 60 10.94 8.40 -12.91
N TRP A 61 11.72 8.84 -13.89
CA TRP A 61 12.32 7.97 -14.90
C TRP A 61 13.35 6.99 -14.33
N LYS A 62 14.02 7.34 -13.22
CA LYS A 62 14.99 6.48 -12.54
C LYS A 62 14.37 5.20 -11.97
N ARG A 63 13.04 5.17 -11.75
CA ARG A 63 12.35 3.96 -11.30
C ARG A 63 12.59 2.74 -12.18
N LYS A 64 12.80 2.95 -13.48
CA LYS A 64 13.10 1.86 -14.43
C LYS A 64 14.50 1.28 -14.24
N LEU A 65 15.45 2.09 -13.80
CA LEU A 65 16.86 1.74 -13.67
C LEU A 65 17.22 1.28 -12.25
N GLU A 66 16.76 2.02 -11.24
CA GLU A 66 17.16 1.87 -9.84
C GLU A 66 16.09 1.18 -8.97
N GLY A 67 14.99 0.73 -9.58
CA GLY A 67 13.83 0.20 -8.86
C GLY A 67 12.89 1.30 -8.36
N THR A 68 11.89 0.91 -7.58
CA THR A 68 10.78 1.80 -7.23
C THR A 68 11.21 3.03 -6.43
N VAL A 69 12.26 2.92 -5.63
CA VAL A 69 12.81 4.04 -4.85
C VAL A 69 13.51 5.09 -5.71
N GLY A 70 14.04 4.69 -6.89
CA GLY A 70 14.85 5.56 -7.75
C GLY A 70 14.18 6.87 -8.17
N GLY A 71 12.84 6.90 -8.18
CA GLY A 71 12.09 8.10 -8.53
C GLY A 71 11.82 9.08 -7.39
N TYR A 72 12.25 8.77 -6.15
CA TYR A 72 11.78 9.46 -4.94
C TYR A 72 12.89 9.95 -4.01
N TRP A 73 14.09 10.16 -4.53
CA TRP A 73 15.23 10.66 -3.77
C TRP A 73 15.21 12.18 -3.57
N GLY A 74 14.46 12.90 -4.40
CA GLY A 74 14.39 14.36 -4.36
C GLY A 74 13.89 14.91 -3.03
N MET A 75 14.42 16.05 -2.62
CA MET A 75 13.88 16.87 -1.54
C MET A 75 12.66 17.67 -1.99
N LEU A 76 12.55 17.90 -3.31
CA LEU A 76 11.42 18.56 -3.96
C LEU A 76 10.64 17.56 -4.82
N GLU A 77 9.34 17.75 -4.93
CA GLU A 77 8.49 16.95 -5.81
C GLU A 77 8.69 17.30 -7.29
N ALA A 78 8.73 16.32 -8.19
CA ALA A 78 8.92 16.56 -9.62
C ALA A 78 7.78 17.38 -10.25
N ALA A 79 6.54 17.23 -9.75
CA ALA A 79 5.36 17.81 -10.39
C ALA A 79 5.24 19.33 -10.22
N ASN A 80 5.64 19.85 -9.06
CA ASN A 80 5.38 21.25 -8.67
C ASN A 80 6.54 21.91 -7.94
N LEU A 81 7.66 21.21 -7.78
CA LEU A 81 8.85 21.66 -7.04
C LEU A 81 8.55 22.02 -5.56
N ALA A 82 7.46 21.49 -5.02
CA ALA A 82 7.14 21.72 -3.61
C ALA A 82 8.08 20.94 -2.71
N PRO A 83 8.57 21.54 -1.60
CA PRO A 83 9.34 20.83 -0.61
C PRO A 83 8.55 19.66 -0.01
N LYS A 84 9.17 18.50 0.07
CA LYS A 84 8.52 17.33 0.68
C LYS A 84 8.41 17.45 2.20
N PHE A 85 9.34 18.16 2.80
CA PHE A 85 9.39 18.40 4.24
C PHE A 85 10.08 19.72 4.53
N PRO A 86 9.77 20.38 5.65
CA PRO A 86 10.49 21.54 6.12
C PRO A 86 11.86 21.13 6.67
N LEU A 87 12.86 22.01 6.60
CA LEU A 87 14.19 21.74 7.15
C LEU A 87 14.20 21.69 8.69
N ALA A 88 13.20 22.27 9.35
CA ALA A 88 13.03 22.23 10.80
C ALA A 88 11.54 22.04 11.15
N GLY A 89 11.29 21.59 12.39
CA GLY A 89 9.92 21.39 12.89
C GLY A 89 9.35 19.99 12.59
N PRO A 90 8.07 19.75 12.90
CA PRO A 90 7.43 18.46 12.76
C PRO A 90 7.25 18.07 11.29
N VAL A 91 7.35 16.78 11.01
CA VAL A 91 7.07 16.18 9.69
C VAL A 91 6.11 15.02 9.92
N ALA A 92 5.06 14.98 9.13
CA ALA A 92 4.12 13.87 9.10
C ALA A 92 4.12 13.19 7.72
N GLU A 93 3.76 11.92 7.71
CA GLU A 93 3.45 11.23 6.46
C GLU A 93 2.19 11.85 5.82
N ARG A 94 2.07 11.69 4.52
CA ARG A 94 0.82 12.03 3.82
C ARG A 94 -0.15 10.87 3.97
N ASP A 95 -0.79 10.76 5.11
CA ASP A 95 -1.84 9.78 5.33
C ASP A 95 -3.10 10.23 4.56
N ASN A 96 -3.26 9.73 3.37
CA ASN A 96 -4.47 9.98 2.58
C ASN A 96 -5.54 8.93 2.94
N LEU A 97 -6.24 9.13 4.05
CA LEU A 97 -7.34 8.26 4.46
C LEU A 97 -8.61 8.47 3.62
N TYR A 98 -8.74 9.58 2.89
CA TYR A 98 -9.95 9.88 2.10
C TYR A 98 -10.15 8.88 0.96
N GLY A 99 -9.08 8.46 0.29
CA GLY A 99 -9.13 7.44 -0.75
C GLY A 99 -9.67 6.10 -0.25
N PRO A 100 -9.02 5.47 0.74
CA PRO A 100 -9.48 4.21 1.33
C PRO A 100 -10.89 4.27 1.92
N ILE A 101 -11.25 5.35 2.64
CA ILE A 101 -12.61 5.56 3.17
C ILE A 101 -13.61 5.68 2.00
N GLY A 102 -13.31 6.47 0.99
CA GLY A 102 -14.13 6.58 -0.22
C GLY A 102 -14.33 5.25 -0.91
N GLY A 103 -13.27 4.47 -1.06
CA GLY A 103 -13.32 3.10 -1.58
C GLY A 103 -14.24 2.19 -0.75
N ALA A 104 -14.16 2.25 0.57
CA ALA A 104 -15.02 1.48 1.46
C ALA A 104 -16.51 1.88 1.30
N ILE A 105 -16.80 3.17 1.23
CA ILE A 105 -18.18 3.67 1.02
C ILE A 105 -18.72 3.16 -0.32
N VAL A 106 -17.98 3.35 -1.40
CA VAL A 106 -18.41 2.93 -2.75
C VAL A 106 -18.59 1.42 -2.82
N GLY A 107 -17.64 0.64 -2.30
CA GLY A 107 -17.73 -0.82 -2.27
C GLY A 107 -18.92 -1.33 -1.46
N GLY A 108 -19.20 -0.73 -0.30
CA GLY A 108 -20.37 -1.03 0.53
C GLY A 108 -21.68 -0.70 -0.18
N MET A 109 -21.76 0.46 -0.82
CA MET A 109 -22.95 0.86 -1.61
C MET A 109 -23.20 -0.07 -2.79
N LEU A 110 -22.17 -0.44 -3.54
CA LEU A 110 -22.30 -1.38 -4.66
C LEU A 110 -22.79 -2.74 -4.19
N ALA A 111 -22.25 -3.27 -3.08
CA ALA A 111 -22.71 -4.53 -2.52
C ALA A 111 -24.17 -4.46 -2.05
N LEU A 112 -24.58 -3.36 -1.42
CA LEU A 112 -25.94 -3.11 -1.01
C LEU A 112 -26.90 -3.06 -2.20
N LEU A 113 -26.56 -2.33 -3.26
CA LEU A 113 -27.34 -2.23 -4.48
C LEU A 113 -27.51 -3.60 -5.14
N LEU A 114 -26.43 -4.37 -5.28
CA LEU A 114 -26.45 -5.72 -5.84
C LEU A 114 -27.31 -6.68 -5.01
N ALA A 115 -27.25 -6.58 -3.68
CA ALA A 115 -28.07 -7.37 -2.78
C ALA A 115 -29.56 -6.98 -2.86
N ALA A 116 -29.87 -5.69 -3.07
CA ALA A 116 -31.25 -5.20 -3.19
C ALA A 116 -31.92 -5.62 -4.50
N THR A 117 -31.17 -5.92 -5.56
CA THR A 117 -31.70 -6.43 -6.85
C THR A 117 -31.98 -7.95 -6.84
N GLY A 118 -31.56 -8.64 -5.78
CA GLY A 118 -31.74 -10.09 -5.62
C GLY A 118 -33.00 -10.48 -4.87
N ARG A 119 -33.13 -11.79 -4.56
CA ARG A 119 -34.18 -12.32 -3.70
C ARG A 119 -34.12 -11.69 -2.32
N ARG A 120 -35.28 -11.67 -1.59
CA ARG A 120 -35.36 -11.16 -0.21
C ARG A 120 -34.24 -11.74 0.66
N THR A 121 -33.32 -10.89 1.11
CA THR A 121 -32.22 -11.28 1.98
C THR A 121 -32.54 -10.90 3.42
N HIS A 122 -32.13 -11.73 4.39
CA HIS A 122 -32.22 -11.39 5.81
C HIS A 122 -31.27 -10.21 6.13
N CYS A 123 -31.68 -9.37 7.09
CA CYS A 123 -30.89 -8.20 7.47
C CYS A 123 -29.43 -8.51 7.82
N LEU A 124 -29.17 -9.65 8.48
CA LEU A 124 -27.79 -10.08 8.80
C LEU A 124 -26.96 -10.35 7.54
N ARG A 125 -27.54 -11.03 6.54
CA ARG A 125 -26.85 -11.27 5.26
C ARG A 125 -26.57 -9.98 4.54
N LEU A 126 -27.55 -9.06 4.51
CA LEU A 126 -27.40 -7.75 3.90
C LEU A 126 -26.27 -6.95 4.58
N GLY A 127 -26.23 -6.93 5.91
CA GLY A 127 -25.14 -6.28 6.65
C GLY A 127 -23.78 -6.90 6.36
N ALA A 128 -23.67 -8.22 6.35
CA ALA A 128 -22.43 -8.93 6.03
C ALA A 128 -21.93 -8.64 4.60
N LEU A 129 -22.85 -8.63 3.62
CA LEU A 129 -22.52 -8.31 2.22
C LEU A 129 -22.06 -6.87 2.06
N THR A 130 -22.72 -5.91 2.72
CA THR A 130 -22.33 -4.50 2.71
C THR A 130 -20.95 -4.32 3.34
N ALA A 131 -20.69 -4.96 4.48
CA ALA A 131 -19.37 -4.91 5.14
C ALA A 131 -18.27 -5.55 4.27
N ALA A 132 -18.56 -6.70 3.63
CA ALA A 132 -17.64 -7.34 2.70
C ALA A 132 -17.37 -6.48 1.48
N GLY A 133 -18.36 -5.81 0.93
CA GLY A 133 -18.19 -4.86 -0.18
C GLY A 133 -17.37 -3.64 0.23
N ALA A 134 -17.60 -3.11 1.42
CA ALA A 134 -16.80 -2.01 1.97
C ALA A 134 -15.32 -2.41 2.13
N LEU A 135 -15.06 -3.61 2.65
CA LEU A 135 -13.70 -4.16 2.75
C LEU A 135 -13.06 -4.33 1.36
N GLY A 136 -13.79 -4.85 0.38
CA GLY A 136 -13.33 -4.99 -0.99
C GLY A 136 -12.94 -3.65 -1.62
N GLY A 137 -13.77 -2.62 -1.44
CA GLY A 137 -13.49 -1.27 -1.91
C GLY A 137 -12.28 -0.62 -1.23
N LEU A 138 -12.14 -0.81 0.09
CA LEU A 138 -10.96 -0.39 0.86
C LEU A 138 -9.69 -1.04 0.29
N VAL A 139 -9.69 -2.38 0.14
CA VAL A 139 -8.56 -3.14 -0.38
C VAL A 139 -8.20 -2.71 -1.80
N ALA A 140 -9.20 -2.46 -2.66
CA ALA A 140 -8.97 -2.00 -4.02
C ALA A 140 -8.19 -0.68 -4.07
N VAL A 141 -8.56 0.31 -3.25
CA VAL A 141 -7.87 1.60 -3.20
C VAL A 141 -6.48 1.46 -2.63
N LEU A 142 -6.31 0.76 -1.49
CA LEU A 142 -4.99 0.53 -0.90
C LEU A 142 -4.06 -0.23 -1.85
N HIS A 143 -4.60 -1.23 -2.56
CA HIS A 143 -3.84 -1.97 -3.56
C HIS A 143 -3.43 -1.08 -4.73
N TRP A 144 -4.33 -0.22 -5.21
CA TRP A 144 -4.05 0.74 -6.27
C TRP A 144 -2.94 1.72 -5.89
N GLU A 145 -3.01 2.31 -4.70
CA GLU A 145 -1.97 3.20 -4.18
C GLU A 145 -0.62 2.47 -4.06
N HIS A 146 -0.63 1.25 -3.50
CA HIS A 146 0.56 0.42 -3.42
C HIS A 146 1.13 0.07 -4.80
N ALA A 147 0.28 -0.30 -5.75
CA ALA A 147 0.71 -0.67 -7.10
C ALA A 147 1.46 0.46 -7.81
N HIS A 148 0.96 1.69 -7.70
CA HIS A 148 1.63 2.86 -8.26
C HIS A 148 3.02 3.11 -7.68
N LEU A 149 3.22 2.81 -6.40
CA LEU A 149 4.51 2.97 -5.72
C LEU A 149 5.45 1.78 -5.97
N ALA A 150 4.91 0.55 -6.03
CA ALA A 150 5.71 -0.68 -5.95
C ALA A 150 5.90 -1.42 -7.27
N TYR A 151 4.99 -1.29 -8.26
CA TYR A 151 5.06 -2.05 -9.50
C TYR A 151 5.93 -1.35 -10.54
N ARG A 152 6.85 -2.09 -11.14
CA ARG A 152 7.88 -1.56 -12.05
C ARG A 152 7.60 -1.83 -13.51
N ASN A 153 6.93 -2.94 -13.81
CA ASN A 153 6.79 -3.46 -15.17
C ASN A 153 5.39 -4.05 -15.43
N ALA A 154 5.08 -4.27 -16.69
CA ALA A 154 3.78 -4.80 -17.12
C ALA A 154 3.46 -6.18 -16.51
N LEU A 155 4.47 -7.04 -16.29
CA LEU A 155 4.26 -8.36 -15.70
C LEU A 155 3.77 -8.26 -14.25
N GLU A 156 4.39 -7.38 -13.44
CA GLU A 156 3.95 -7.12 -12.07
C GLU A 156 2.51 -6.56 -12.05
N TRP A 157 2.18 -5.65 -12.98
CA TRP A 157 0.82 -5.13 -13.11
C TRP A 157 -0.21 -6.20 -13.46
N ILE A 158 0.13 -7.11 -14.37
CA ILE A 158 -0.77 -8.21 -14.77
C ILE A 158 -0.94 -9.22 -13.62
N LEU A 159 0.15 -9.71 -13.06
CA LEU A 159 0.11 -10.77 -12.05
C LEU A 159 -0.42 -10.26 -10.70
N LEU A 160 0.25 -9.26 -10.13
CA LEU A 160 -0.10 -8.74 -8.80
C LEU A 160 -1.34 -7.85 -8.86
N GLY A 161 -1.51 -7.07 -9.91
CA GLY A 161 -2.72 -6.29 -10.16
C GLY A 161 -3.94 -7.20 -10.35
N GLY A 162 -3.77 -8.32 -11.07
CA GLY A 162 -4.80 -9.35 -11.21
C GLY A 162 -5.21 -9.96 -9.87
N VAL A 163 -4.25 -10.32 -9.03
CA VAL A 163 -4.52 -10.81 -7.66
C VAL A 163 -5.27 -9.77 -6.84
N GLY A 164 -4.86 -8.51 -6.89
CA GLY A 164 -5.53 -7.42 -6.18
C GLY A 164 -6.98 -7.20 -6.67
N ALA A 165 -7.20 -7.26 -7.98
CA ALA A 165 -8.53 -7.16 -8.56
C ALA A 165 -9.43 -8.33 -8.13
N LEU A 166 -8.91 -9.56 -8.13
CA LEU A 166 -9.62 -10.74 -7.64
C LEU A 166 -9.98 -10.60 -6.15
N ALA A 167 -9.04 -10.14 -5.33
CA ALA A 167 -9.29 -9.92 -3.91
C ALA A 167 -10.38 -8.85 -3.66
N ALA A 168 -10.39 -7.78 -4.45
CA ALA A 168 -11.40 -6.72 -4.36
C ALA A 168 -12.78 -7.18 -4.84
N LEU A 169 -12.84 -8.07 -5.84
CA LEU A 169 -14.10 -8.62 -6.40
C LEU A 169 -14.65 -9.80 -5.60
N LEU A 170 -13.83 -10.49 -4.81
CA LEU A 170 -14.24 -11.65 -4.04
C LEU A 170 -15.50 -11.42 -3.18
N PRO A 171 -15.64 -10.29 -2.44
CA PRO A 171 -16.85 -10.03 -1.67
C PRO A 171 -18.12 -9.94 -2.53
N LEU A 172 -18.01 -9.39 -3.74
CA LEU A 172 -19.12 -9.29 -4.68
C LEU A 172 -19.51 -10.67 -5.26
N ALA A 173 -18.50 -11.51 -5.51
CA ALA A 173 -18.73 -12.89 -5.94
C ALA A 173 -19.43 -13.72 -4.85
N LEU A 174 -18.98 -13.59 -3.60
CA LEU A 174 -19.59 -14.23 -2.44
C LEU A 174 -21.01 -13.71 -2.18
N ALA A 175 -21.29 -12.44 -2.46
CA ALA A 175 -22.60 -11.84 -2.34
C ALA A 175 -23.65 -12.51 -3.26
N ARG A 176 -23.22 -12.98 -4.41
CA ARG A 176 -24.08 -13.64 -5.40
C ARG A 176 -24.14 -15.15 -5.25
N TRP A 177 -23.32 -15.72 -4.40
CA TRP A 177 -23.36 -17.16 -4.17
C TRP A 177 -24.59 -17.52 -3.33
N ASP A 178 -25.62 -17.95 -3.99
CA ASP A 178 -26.74 -18.66 -3.38
C ASP A 178 -26.25 -20.08 -3.08
N GLY A 179 -25.55 -20.24 -1.95
CA GLY A 179 -25.15 -21.56 -1.48
C GLY A 179 -26.39 -22.44 -1.34
N GLU A 180 -26.53 -23.43 -2.21
CA GLU A 180 -27.47 -24.49 -1.95
C GLU A 180 -27.13 -25.08 -0.57
N PRO A 181 -28.13 -25.28 0.31
CA PRO A 181 -27.84 -25.90 1.59
C PRO A 181 -27.21 -27.25 1.29
N ILE A 182 -25.98 -27.48 1.83
CA ILE A 182 -25.36 -28.80 1.77
C ILE A 182 -26.40 -29.77 2.31
N PRO A 183 -26.91 -30.75 1.52
CA PRO A 183 -27.88 -31.70 2.02
C PRO A 183 -27.21 -32.44 3.17
N VAL A 184 -27.59 -32.09 4.40
CA VAL A 184 -27.24 -32.88 5.56
C VAL A 184 -27.91 -34.22 5.29
N ALA A 185 -27.12 -35.26 4.97
CA ALA A 185 -27.59 -36.61 4.81
C ALA A 185 -28.42 -36.90 6.06
N ALA A 186 -29.74 -36.99 5.87
CA ALA A 186 -30.62 -37.46 6.92
C ALA A 186 -30.07 -38.84 7.33
N THR A 187 -29.46 -38.91 8.49
CA THR A 187 -29.18 -40.17 9.14
C THR A 187 -30.53 -40.80 9.32
N ALA A 188 -30.90 -41.60 8.31
CA ALA A 188 -32.09 -42.45 8.42
C ALA A 188 -31.89 -43.31 9.65
N GLY A 189 -32.57 -42.95 10.72
CA GLY A 189 -32.71 -43.78 11.88
C GLY A 189 -33.32 -45.09 11.41
N ARG A 190 -32.48 -46.13 11.36
CA ARG A 190 -32.93 -47.50 11.14
C ARG A 190 -33.81 -47.85 12.33
N PRO A 191 -35.11 -48.12 12.18
CA PRO A 191 -35.88 -48.60 13.30
C PRO A 191 -35.28 -49.93 13.72
N LEU A 192 -34.86 -50.02 14.98
CA LEU A 192 -34.49 -51.30 15.58
C LEU A 192 -35.72 -52.21 15.51
N GLY A 193 -35.62 -53.19 14.62
CA GLY A 193 -36.66 -54.19 14.42
C GLY A 193 -36.97 -54.90 15.70
N GLN A 194 -38.23 -55.07 15.95
CA GLN A 194 -38.79 -55.98 16.92
C GLN A 194 -38.30 -57.40 16.59
N ALA A 195 -37.65 -58.04 17.55
CA ALA A 195 -37.37 -59.43 17.53
C ALA A 195 -38.59 -60.12 18.21
N GLU A 196 -39.29 -60.96 17.46
CA GLU A 196 -40.02 -62.08 17.99
C GLU A 196 -39.12 -63.33 18.06
#